data_2320f491d456e8d8126a021d0af48110
#
_entry.id   2320f491d456e8d8126a021d0af48110
#
_cell.length_a   1.000
_cell.length_b   1.000
_cell.length_c   1.000
_cell.angle_alpha   90.00
_cell.angle_beta   90.00
_cell.angle_gamma   90.00
#
_symmetry.space_group_name_H-M   'P 1'
#
loop_
_entity.id
_entity.type
_entity.pdbx_description
1 polymer ?
#
loop_
_entity_poly.entity_id
_entity_poly.type
_entity_poly.pdbx_seq_one_letter_code
_entity_poly.pdbx_strand_id
1 'polypeptide(L)'
;LAAEGLDDEAFRKGVDSLSLSLATFFKDRPAEAYRDSLYRWRSEKRRYKRITPRRINYIELKQVVGFPILRRGRNRGGMLIDTIQQRVFPHGDMARRTIGRAGENGGFGIESYFDKELAGIDGVTAVQKISGNFWMPIPNPNNINPIDGYDVVSTIDIEVQETAEASLREQLVKHDAIWGTAILMEVSTGEIRAIANLNKQTSSSGKTEYVEDYNYGVGMNMEPGSTFKLVTLMALLDDAKAGINEVFDTESGVAYMTPYKVKVTDS
;
A
#
# COMPACT_ATOMS: atom_id res chain seq x y z
N LEU A 1 -33.17 -2.90 6.64
CA LEU A 1 -34.55 -2.39 6.69
C LEU A 1 -35.57 -3.40 7.25
N ALA A 2 -35.13 -4.56 7.69
CA ALA A 2 -35.90 -5.50 8.48
C ALA A 2 -35.71 -5.27 9.99
N ALA A 3 -35.54 -4.02 10.41
CA ALA A 3 -35.41 -3.69 11.81
C ALA A 3 -36.76 -3.90 12.49
N GLU A 4 -36.78 -4.65 13.57
CA GLU A 4 -37.99 -4.93 14.37
C GLU A 4 -38.70 -3.66 14.88
N GLY A 5 -38.04 -2.50 14.84
CA GLY A 5 -38.56 -1.21 15.27
C GLY A 5 -38.98 -0.24 14.17
N LEU A 6 -38.97 -0.63 12.89
CA LEU A 6 -39.46 0.19 11.78
C LEU A 6 -40.79 -0.38 11.27
N ASP A 7 -41.90 0.19 11.74
CA ASP A 7 -43.22 -0.17 11.25
C ASP A 7 -43.43 0.23 9.78
N ASP A 8 -44.50 -0.31 9.15
CA ASP A 8 -44.77 -0.08 7.73
C ASP A 8 -45.23 1.36 7.45
N GLU A 9 -45.85 2.01 8.38
CA GLU A 9 -46.28 3.40 8.23
C GLU A 9 -45.07 4.34 8.26
N ALA A 10 -44.22 4.18 9.24
CA ALA A 10 -42.97 4.96 9.33
C ALA A 10 -42.02 4.74 8.13
N PHE A 11 -42.02 3.51 7.60
CA PHE A 11 -41.26 3.21 6.38
C PHE A 11 -41.87 3.95 5.17
N ARG A 12 -43.15 3.84 4.93
CA ARG A 12 -43.84 4.51 3.81
C ARG A 12 -43.66 6.02 3.85
N LYS A 13 -43.79 6.62 5.03
CA LYS A 13 -43.60 8.07 5.22
C LYS A 13 -42.16 8.55 4.94
N GLY A 14 -41.14 7.68 5.09
CA GLY A 14 -39.75 8.07 4.99
C GLY A 14 -39.02 7.58 3.74
N VAL A 15 -39.56 6.60 3.01
CA VAL A 15 -38.87 5.92 1.92
C VAL A 15 -38.58 6.83 0.73
N ASP A 16 -39.54 7.69 0.35
CA ASP A 16 -39.38 8.62 -0.77
C ASP A 16 -38.30 9.66 -0.48
N SER A 17 -38.32 10.25 0.72
CA SER A 17 -37.28 11.20 1.18
C SER A 17 -35.93 10.53 1.32
N LEU A 18 -35.88 9.29 1.79
CA LEU A 18 -34.62 8.52 1.83
C LEU A 18 -34.09 8.27 0.43
N SER A 19 -34.94 7.84 -0.50
CA SER A 19 -34.57 7.55 -1.88
C SER A 19 -33.99 8.78 -2.60
N LEU A 20 -34.64 9.94 -2.38
CA LEU A 20 -34.15 11.21 -2.91
C LEU A 20 -32.79 11.59 -2.31
N SER A 21 -32.63 11.46 -0.99
CA SER A 21 -31.38 11.75 -0.30
C SER A 21 -30.24 10.84 -0.81
N LEU A 22 -30.49 9.54 -0.99
CA LEU A 22 -29.52 8.59 -1.52
C LEU A 22 -29.13 8.93 -2.97
N ALA A 23 -30.13 9.21 -3.84
CA ALA A 23 -29.88 9.56 -5.23
C ALA A 23 -29.07 10.86 -5.37
N THR A 24 -29.39 11.89 -4.58
CA THR A 24 -28.69 13.16 -4.58
C THR A 24 -27.24 13.02 -4.08
N PHE A 25 -27.05 12.18 -3.08
CA PHE A 25 -25.73 11.99 -2.47
C PHE A 25 -24.82 11.09 -3.31
N PHE A 26 -25.29 9.91 -3.70
CA PHE A 26 -24.45 8.95 -4.43
C PHE A 26 -24.35 9.23 -5.93
N LYS A 27 -25.37 9.82 -6.53
CA LYS A 27 -25.46 10.15 -7.96
C LYS A 27 -25.19 8.96 -8.90
N ASP A 28 -25.46 7.74 -8.41
CA ASP A 28 -25.23 6.50 -9.15
C ASP A 28 -26.49 5.97 -9.84
N ARG A 29 -27.67 6.34 -9.36
CA ARG A 29 -28.97 5.95 -9.91
C ARG A 29 -30.08 6.91 -9.46
N PRO A 30 -31.24 6.96 -10.19
CA PRO A 30 -32.35 7.85 -9.87
C PRO A 30 -33.05 7.42 -8.58
N ALA A 31 -33.80 8.36 -7.99
CA ALA A 31 -34.53 8.15 -6.73
C ALA A 31 -35.54 7.01 -6.82
N GLU A 32 -36.23 6.88 -7.97
CA GLU A 32 -37.19 5.79 -8.20
C GLU A 32 -36.51 4.41 -8.09
N ALA A 33 -35.34 4.25 -8.65
CA ALA A 33 -34.61 2.98 -8.59
C ALA A 33 -34.18 2.60 -7.15
N TYR A 34 -33.85 3.62 -6.33
CA TYR A 34 -33.66 3.41 -4.90
C TYR A 34 -34.95 3.00 -4.20
N ARG A 35 -36.05 3.72 -4.44
CA ARG A 35 -37.33 3.45 -3.85
C ARG A 35 -37.81 2.02 -4.14
N ASP A 36 -37.79 1.63 -5.42
CA ASP A 36 -38.24 0.30 -5.85
C ASP A 36 -37.38 -0.82 -5.25
N SER A 37 -36.08 -0.58 -5.14
CA SER A 37 -35.17 -1.51 -4.46
C SER A 37 -35.48 -1.65 -2.98
N LEU A 38 -35.77 -0.55 -2.28
CA LEU A 38 -36.10 -0.54 -0.86
C LEU A 38 -37.43 -1.25 -0.57
N TYR A 39 -38.47 -1.00 -1.39
CA TYR A 39 -39.75 -1.72 -1.30
C TYR A 39 -39.56 -3.21 -1.55
N ARG A 40 -38.88 -3.59 -2.62
CA ARG A 40 -38.60 -4.99 -2.95
C ARG A 40 -37.88 -5.71 -1.84
N TRP A 41 -36.79 -5.13 -1.31
CA TRP A 41 -36.04 -5.77 -0.23
C TRP A 41 -36.83 -5.91 1.05
N ARG A 42 -37.78 -4.98 1.32
CA ARG A 42 -38.64 -5.07 2.46
C ARG A 42 -39.73 -6.16 2.26
N SER A 43 -40.32 -6.25 1.10
CA SER A 43 -41.34 -7.30 0.79
C SER A 43 -40.71 -8.70 0.81
N GLU A 44 -39.49 -8.84 0.33
CA GLU A 44 -38.71 -10.09 0.36
C GLU A 44 -38.15 -10.41 1.77
N LYS A 45 -38.41 -9.58 2.77
CA LYS A 45 -37.86 -9.72 4.13
C LYS A 45 -36.34 -9.92 4.16
N ARG A 46 -35.59 -9.28 3.24
CA ARG A 46 -34.15 -9.38 3.19
C ARG A 46 -33.52 -8.77 4.42
N ARG A 47 -32.76 -9.57 5.19
CA ARG A 47 -32.13 -9.15 6.45
C ARG A 47 -30.98 -8.17 6.23
N TYR A 48 -30.24 -8.34 5.13
CA TYR A 48 -29.09 -7.50 4.78
C TYR A 48 -29.02 -7.23 3.28
N LYS A 49 -28.89 -5.98 2.91
CA LYS A 49 -28.60 -5.54 1.53
C LYS A 49 -27.69 -4.32 1.54
N ARG A 50 -26.65 -4.38 0.73
CA ARG A 50 -25.78 -3.23 0.49
C ARG A 50 -26.55 -2.20 -0.33
N ILE A 51 -26.64 -0.97 0.18
CA ILE A 51 -27.39 0.13 -0.47
C ILE A 51 -26.65 0.62 -1.71
N THR A 52 -25.32 0.73 -1.64
CA THR A 52 -24.46 1.16 -2.73
C THR A 52 -23.16 0.33 -2.76
N PRO A 53 -22.58 0.06 -3.94
CA PRO A 53 -21.26 -0.53 -4.04
C PRO A 53 -20.14 0.46 -3.68
N ARG A 54 -20.42 1.78 -3.71
CA ARG A 54 -19.46 2.82 -3.40
C ARG A 54 -19.06 2.78 -1.92
N ARG A 55 -17.78 2.87 -1.66
CA ARG A 55 -17.25 3.11 -0.31
C ARG A 55 -17.37 4.60 0.01
N ILE A 56 -17.64 4.92 1.27
CA ILE A 56 -17.75 6.29 1.77
C ILE A 56 -16.75 6.51 2.90
N ASN A 57 -16.24 7.73 3.00
CA ASN A 57 -15.37 8.13 4.08
C ASN A 57 -16.17 8.56 5.33
N TYR A 58 -15.47 8.88 6.42
CA TYR A 58 -16.11 9.25 7.69
C TYR A 58 -16.97 10.51 7.60
N ILE A 59 -16.58 11.51 6.81
CA ILE A 59 -17.34 12.76 6.63
C ILE A 59 -18.63 12.48 5.88
N GLU A 60 -18.54 11.70 4.80
CA GLU A 60 -19.71 11.22 4.04
C GLU A 60 -20.64 10.36 4.89
N LEU A 61 -20.09 9.49 5.74
CA LEU A 61 -20.86 8.68 6.67
C LEU A 61 -21.70 9.54 7.61
N LYS A 62 -21.14 10.63 8.18
CA LYS A 62 -21.90 11.56 9.02
C LYS A 62 -23.12 12.15 8.32
N GLN A 63 -23.04 12.42 7.02
CA GLN A 63 -24.17 12.90 6.23
C GLN A 63 -25.21 11.80 6.03
N VAL A 64 -24.77 10.60 5.63
CA VAL A 64 -25.67 9.46 5.36
C VAL A 64 -26.44 9.01 6.62
N VAL A 65 -25.79 9.03 7.78
CA VAL A 65 -26.43 8.74 9.07
C VAL A 65 -27.58 9.69 9.37
N GLY A 66 -27.52 10.93 8.90
CA GLY A 66 -28.57 11.94 9.05
C GLY A 66 -29.79 11.75 8.14
N PHE A 67 -29.75 10.87 7.16
CA PHE A 67 -30.83 10.69 6.17
C PHE A 67 -32.11 10.13 6.81
N PRO A 68 -33.29 10.42 6.22
CA PRO A 68 -34.57 9.88 6.67
C PRO A 68 -34.49 8.36 6.84
N ILE A 69 -35.17 7.81 7.83
CA ILE A 69 -35.09 6.42 8.28
C ILE A 69 -33.74 6.08 8.89
N LEU A 70 -32.58 6.29 8.19
CA LEU A 70 -31.25 5.91 8.66
C LEU A 70 -30.87 6.60 9.97
N ARG A 71 -31.28 7.86 10.17
CA ARG A 71 -31.06 8.64 11.40
C ARG A 71 -31.65 8.00 12.68
N ARG A 72 -32.55 7.02 12.52
CA ARG A 72 -33.08 6.24 13.64
C ARG A 72 -32.12 5.16 14.15
N GLY A 73 -30.94 5.07 13.53
CA GLY A 73 -29.86 4.15 13.92
C GLY A 73 -30.13 2.69 13.57
N ARG A 74 -29.34 1.79 14.15
CA ARG A 74 -29.34 0.37 13.81
C ARG A 74 -30.69 -0.31 14.06
N ASN A 75 -31.25 -0.12 15.23
CA ASN A 75 -32.42 -0.90 15.68
C ASN A 75 -33.75 -0.42 15.06
N ARG A 76 -33.89 0.90 14.87
CA ARG A 76 -35.12 1.51 14.37
C ARG A 76 -35.04 2.01 12.91
N GLY A 77 -33.84 2.22 12.39
CA GLY A 77 -33.57 2.64 11.01
C GLY A 77 -33.02 1.52 10.14
N GLY A 78 -32.55 0.42 10.75
CA GLY A 78 -32.00 -0.73 10.05
C GLY A 78 -30.66 -0.45 9.36
N MET A 79 -29.95 0.60 9.76
CA MET A 79 -28.65 0.94 9.20
C MET A 79 -27.56 0.09 9.85
N LEU A 80 -26.82 -0.66 9.02
CA LEU A 80 -25.61 -1.35 9.41
C LEU A 80 -24.42 -0.67 8.72
N ILE A 81 -23.41 -0.37 9.51
CA ILE A 81 -22.16 0.21 9.03
C ILE A 81 -21.11 -0.91 9.09
N ASP A 82 -20.51 -1.18 7.95
CA ASP A 82 -19.39 -2.10 7.81
C ASP A 82 -18.14 -1.27 7.56
N THR A 83 -17.21 -1.30 8.50
CA THR A 83 -15.99 -0.51 8.44
C THR A 83 -14.90 -1.34 7.80
N ILE A 84 -14.31 -0.79 6.75
CA ILE A 84 -13.19 -1.41 6.04
C ILE A 84 -11.98 -0.51 6.23
N GLN A 85 -10.90 -1.05 6.74
CA GLN A 85 -9.61 -0.37 6.73
C GLN A 85 -9.10 -0.30 5.29
N GLN A 86 -8.71 0.87 4.86
CA GLN A 86 -8.13 1.09 3.54
C GLN A 86 -6.76 1.72 3.68
N ARG A 87 -5.79 1.07 3.06
CA ARG A 87 -4.46 1.65 2.94
C ARG A 87 -4.49 2.85 2.00
N VAL A 88 -3.88 3.95 2.43
CA VAL A 88 -3.71 5.16 1.64
C VAL A 88 -2.23 5.35 1.35
N PHE A 89 -1.91 5.68 0.10
CA PHE A 89 -0.57 6.03 -0.35
C PHE A 89 -0.56 7.53 -0.68
N PRO A 90 -0.12 8.40 0.24
CA PRO A 90 -0.17 9.85 0.04
C PRO A 90 0.63 10.31 -1.18
N HIS A 91 1.72 9.62 -1.49
CA HIS A 91 2.63 9.91 -2.61
C HIS A 91 2.49 8.92 -3.78
N GLY A 92 1.31 8.28 -3.91
CA GLY A 92 1.05 7.33 -4.98
C GLY A 92 1.95 6.09 -4.95
N ASP A 93 2.58 5.79 -6.07
CA ASP A 93 3.44 4.59 -6.20
C ASP A 93 4.92 4.87 -5.86
N MET A 94 5.26 6.08 -5.41
CA MET A 94 6.63 6.47 -5.07
C MET A 94 7.21 5.61 -3.95
N ALA A 95 8.42 5.11 -4.12
CA ALA A 95 9.13 4.21 -3.20
C ALA A 95 8.31 2.99 -2.73
N ARG A 96 7.30 2.59 -3.49
CA ARG A 96 6.32 1.58 -3.09
C ARG A 96 6.96 0.23 -2.78
N ARG A 97 8.00 -0.15 -3.53
CA ARG A 97 8.71 -1.41 -3.32
C ARG A 97 9.65 -1.36 -2.12
N THR A 98 10.18 -0.20 -1.83
CA THR A 98 11.03 0.04 -0.65
C THR A 98 10.18 0.08 0.62
N ILE A 99 9.08 0.85 0.62
CA ILE A 99 8.12 0.87 1.72
C ILE A 99 7.50 -0.52 1.89
N GLY A 100 7.03 -1.09 0.80
CA GLY A 100 6.55 -2.45 0.76
C GLY A 100 5.12 -2.65 1.27
N ARG A 101 4.87 -3.84 1.74
CA ARG A 101 3.63 -4.23 2.42
C ARG A 101 3.88 -5.40 3.36
N ALA A 102 3.20 -5.40 4.50
CA ALA A 102 3.03 -6.56 5.36
C ALA A 102 1.90 -7.48 4.81
N GLY A 103 1.86 -8.74 5.21
CA GLY A 103 0.75 -9.63 4.89
C GLY A 103 1.08 -11.11 5.03
N GLU A 104 0.08 -11.90 5.40
CA GLU A 104 0.17 -13.35 5.64
C GLU A 104 0.64 -14.15 4.43
N ASN A 105 0.39 -13.68 3.21
CA ASN A 105 0.76 -14.36 1.96
C ASN A 105 2.10 -13.89 1.37
N GLY A 106 2.98 -13.39 2.20
CA GLY A 106 4.27 -12.83 1.82
C GLY A 106 4.23 -11.32 1.71
N GLY A 107 5.05 -10.67 2.52
CA GLY A 107 5.31 -9.24 2.49
C GLY A 107 6.64 -8.95 1.80
N PHE A 108 6.91 -7.67 1.60
CA PHE A 108 8.18 -7.17 1.10
C PHE A 108 8.41 -5.73 1.60
N GLY A 109 9.66 -5.27 1.53
CA GLY A 109 10.05 -3.92 1.93
C GLY A 109 10.07 -3.71 3.44
N ILE A 110 10.12 -2.44 3.83
CA ILE A 110 10.24 -2.01 5.24
C ILE A 110 9.06 -2.54 6.07
N GLU A 111 7.85 -2.45 5.56
CA GLU A 111 6.66 -2.91 6.31
C GLU A 111 6.66 -4.40 6.59
N SER A 112 7.19 -5.20 5.67
CA SER A 112 7.31 -6.65 5.93
C SER A 112 8.38 -6.96 6.96
N TYR A 113 9.47 -6.19 6.95
CA TYR A 113 10.54 -6.38 7.92
C TYR A 113 10.11 -6.01 9.33
N PHE A 114 9.34 -4.93 9.48
CA PHE A 114 8.82 -4.43 10.75
C PHE A 114 7.36 -4.84 11.02
N ASP A 115 6.89 -5.94 10.42
CA ASP A 115 5.49 -6.37 10.54
C ASP A 115 5.06 -6.58 12.00
N LYS A 116 5.94 -7.11 12.84
CA LYS A 116 5.67 -7.35 14.26
C LYS A 116 5.45 -6.06 15.05
N GLU A 117 6.24 -5.04 14.75
CA GLU A 117 6.16 -3.73 15.39
C GLU A 117 4.92 -2.96 14.90
N LEU A 118 4.57 -3.11 13.62
CA LEU A 118 3.44 -2.42 12.98
C LEU A 118 2.08 -3.07 13.30
N ALA A 119 2.04 -4.38 13.52
CA ALA A 119 0.78 -5.12 13.65
C ALA A 119 -0.02 -4.79 14.91
N GLY A 120 0.65 -4.40 16.00
CA GLY A 120 0.01 -4.23 17.30
C GLY A 120 -0.49 -5.54 17.91
N ILE A 121 -1.46 -5.46 18.78
CA ILE A 121 -2.06 -6.62 19.45
C ILE A 121 -3.58 -6.55 19.29
N ASP A 122 -4.17 -7.60 18.75
CA ASP A 122 -5.61 -7.70 18.57
C ASP A 122 -6.35 -7.73 19.90
N GLY A 123 -7.44 -6.99 19.97
CA GLY A 123 -8.36 -7.05 21.10
C GLY A 123 -9.29 -8.27 21.04
N VAL A 124 -9.82 -8.64 22.17
CA VAL A 124 -10.83 -9.71 22.29
C VAL A 124 -12.10 -9.16 22.91
N THR A 125 -13.22 -9.31 22.19
CA THR A 125 -14.52 -8.83 22.65
C THR A 125 -15.51 -9.99 22.73
N ALA A 126 -16.16 -10.15 23.87
CA ALA A 126 -17.22 -11.11 24.01
C ALA A 126 -18.43 -10.68 23.17
N VAL A 127 -18.97 -11.61 22.41
CA VAL A 127 -20.15 -11.37 21.55
C VAL A 127 -21.23 -12.40 21.84
N GLN A 128 -22.48 -11.95 21.84
CA GLN A 128 -23.65 -12.82 21.99
C GLN A 128 -24.36 -12.96 20.64
N LYS A 129 -24.70 -14.18 20.28
CA LYS A 129 -25.53 -14.44 19.10
C LYS A 129 -26.98 -14.10 19.42
N ILE A 130 -27.55 -13.16 18.66
CA ILE A 130 -28.93 -12.69 18.90
C ILE A 130 -29.92 -13.46 18.04
N SER A 131 -29.71 -13.51 16.73
CA SER A 131 -30.58 -14.22 15.78
C SER A 131 -29.85 -14.47 14.46
N GLY A 132 -30.01 -15.65 13.87
CA GLY A 132 -29.33 -16.02 12.63
C GLY A 132 -27.81 -15.95 12.80
N ASN A 133 -27.11 -15.23 11.94
CA ASN A 133 -25.67 -15.02 12.00
C ASN A 133 -25.26 -13.64 12.59
N PHE A 134 -26.14 -13.03 13.39
CA PHE A 134 -25.83 -11.75 14.01
C PHE A 134 -25.25 -11.93 15.40
N TRP A 135 -24.07 -11.33 15.61
CA TRP A 135 -23.38 -11.28 16.87
C TRP A 135 -23.39 -9.85 17.40
N MET A 136 -23.65 -9.64 18.66
CA MET A 136 -23.66 -8.34 19.30
C MET A 136 -22.57 -8.33 20.40
N PRO A 137 -21.70 -7.32 20.40
CA PRO A 137 -20.79 -7.13 21.52
C PRO A 137 -21.58 -6.97 22.82
N ILE A 138 -21.16 -7.67 23.86
CA ILE A 138 -21.70 -7.55 25.21
C ILE A 138 -20.64 -6.97 26.14
N PRO A 139 -21.04 -6.15 27.12
CA PRO A 139 -20.14 -5.74 28.18
C PRO A 139 -19.64 -6.99 28.93
N ASN A 140 -18.33 -7.20 28.94
CA ASN A 140 -17.71 -8.31 29.65
C ASN A 140 -16.41 -7.76 30.27
N PRO A 141 -16.17 -7.99 31.58
CA PRO A 141 -14.94 -7.55 32.23
C PRO A 141 -13.66 -8.17 31.64
N ASN A 142 -13.80 -9.28 30.90
CA ASN A 142 -12.69 -9.94 30.22
C ASN A 142 -12.48 -9.43 28.77
N ASN A 143 -13.19 -8.38 28.34
CA ASN A 143 -12.90 -7.74 27.06
C ASN A 143 -11.51 -7.10 27.12
N ILE A 144 -10.68 -7.42 26.11
CA ILE A 144 -9.33 -6.88 25.96
C ILE A 144 -9.40 -5.87 24.82
N ASN A 145 -9.01 -4.63 25.09
CA ASN A 145 -8.90 -3.62 24.03
C ASN A 145 -7.70 -3.91 23.14
N PRO A 146 -7.79 -3.63 21.83
CA PRO A 146 -6.65 -3.71 20.94
C PRO A 146 -5.58 -2.69 21.38
N ILE A 147 -4.32 -3.03 21.11
CA ILE A 147 -3.18 -2.13 21.28
C ILE A 147 -2.65 -1.83 19.89
N ASP A 148 -2.59 -0.56 19.55
CA ASP A 148 -2.05 -0.12 18.25
C ASP A 148 -0.58 -0.48 18.13
N GLY A 149 -0.14 -0.78 16.90
CA GLY A 149 1.27 -0.99 16.58
C GLY A 149 2.06 0.31 16.63
N TYR A 150 3.35 0.19 16.47
CA TYR A 150 4.26 1.33 16.38
C TYR A 150 4.29 1.89 14.96
N ASP A 151 4.69 3.15 14.84
CA ASP A 151 5.02 3.78 13.57
C ASP A 151 6.50 3.51 13.23
N VAL A 152 6.79 3.33 11.95
CA VAL A 152 8.16 3.21 11.44
C VAL A 152 8.49 4.47 10.65
N VAL A 153 9.50 5.20 11.08
CA VAL A 153 10.02 6.37 10.38
C VAL A 153 11.25 5.95 9.57
N SER A 154 11.18 6.12 8.26
CA SER A 154 12.32 5.83 7.36
C SER A 154 13.17 7.07 7.14
N THR A 155 14.39 6.85 6.64
CA THR A 155 15.31 7.92 6.24
C THR A 155 15.07 8.43 4.82
N ILE A 156 14.09 7.85 4.11
CA ILE A 156 13.73 8.29 2.76
C ILE A 156 13.16 9.71 2.82
N ASP A 157 13.79 10.60 2.08
CA ASP A 157 13.33 11.97 1.88
C ASP A 157 12.46 12.01 0.63
N ILE A 158 11.24 12.52 0.77
CA ILE A 158 10.26 12.44 -0.31
C ILE A 158 10.61 13.35 -1.49
N GLU A 159 11.20 14.51 -1.26
CA GLU A 159 11.59 15.44 -2.33
C GLU A 159 12.80 14.89 -3.11
N VAL A 160 13.73 14.29 -2.39
CA VAL A 160 14.90 13.62 -2.98
C VAL A 160 14.49 12.38 -3.76
N GLN A 161 13.54 11.60 -3.23
CA GLN A 161 12.98 10.42 -3.90
C GLN A 161 12.26 10.80 -5.21
N GLU A 162 11.43 11.85 -5.19
CA GLU A 162 10.75 12.34 -6.38
C GLU A 162 11.74 12.77 -7.46
N THR A 163 12.77 13.50 -7.06
CA THR A 163 13.83 13.95 -7.96
C THR A 163 14.60 12.76 -8.56
N ALA A 164 14.92 11.77 -7.73
CA ALA A 164 15.62 10.55 -8.17
C ALA A 164 14.79 9.74 -9.16
N GLU A 165 13.49 9.55 -8.89
CA GLU A 165 12.59 8.84 -9.81
C GLU A 165 12.39 9.59 -11.12
N ALA A 166 12.22 10.92 -11.08
CA ALA A 166 12.07 11.73 -12.28
C ALA A 166 13.33 11.66 -13.16
N SER A 167 14.51 11.84 -12.56
CA SER A 167 15.79 11.76 -13.26
C SER A 167 16.06 10.37 -13.83
N LEU A 168 15.79 9.32 -13.07
CA LEU A 168 15.91 7.94 -13.53
C LEU A 168 14.99 7.67 -14.72
N ARG A 169 13.75 8.10 -14.64
CA ARG A 169 12.75 7.95 -15.71
C ARG A 169 13.22 8.64 -17.00
N GLU A 170 13.73 9.85 -16.89
CA GLU A 170 14.26 10.59 -18.04
C GLU A 170 15.37 9.82 -18.75
N GLN A 171 16.34 9.28 -17.98
CA GLN A 171 17.44 8.50 -18.53
C GLN A 171 16.98 7.17 -19.15
N LEU A 172 16.04 6.48 -18.50
CA LEU A 172 15.50 5.23 -19.04
C LEU A 172 14.73 5.46 -20.35
N VAL A 173 13.97 6.54 -20.48
CA VAL A 173 13.31 6.93 -21.73
C VAL A 173 14.33 7.29 -22.80
N LYS A 174 15.33 8.11 -22.47
CA LYS A 174 16.38 8.57 -23.40
C LYS A 174 17.18 7.41 -23.99
N HIS A 175 17.46 6.39 -23.19
CA HIS A 175 18.29 5.25 -23.58
C HIS A 175 17.48 4.02 -23.97
N ASP A 176 16.16 4.11 -23.95
CA ASP A 176 15.22 2.99 -24.19
C ASP A 176 15.55 1.75 -23.33
N ALA A 177 16.01 1.99 -22.11
CA ALA A 177 16.43 0.93 -21.21
C ALA A 177 15.21 0.17 -20.64
N ILE A 178 15.38 -1.12 -20.35
CA ILE A 178 14.30 -1.97 -19.83
C ILE A 178 14.01 -1.65 -18.37
N TRP A 179 15.03 -1.44 -17.56
CA TRP A 179 14.92 -1.11 -16.15
C TRP A 179 16.13 -0.31 -15.67
N GLY A 180 16.01 0.27 -14.49
CA GLY A 180 17.11 0.93 -13.82
C GLY A 180 16.82 1.17 -12.36
N THR A 181 17.90 1.45 -11.62
CA THR A 181 17.82 1.83 -10.20
C THR A 181 18.75 3.01 -9.94
N ALA A 182 18.36 3.88 -9.01
CA ALA A 182 19.18 4.97 -8.51
C ALA A 182 19.04 5.01 -6.98
N ILE A 183 20.18 4.98 -6.29
CA ILE A 183 20.23 5.02 -4.83
C ILE A 183 21.04 6.23 -4.42
N LEU A 184 20.47 7.05 -3.54
CA LEU A 184 21.17 8.17 -2.92
C LEU A 184 21.39 7.90 -1.44
N MET A 185 22.65 7.90 -1.05
CA MET A 185 23.10 7.67 0.33
C MET A 185 23.82 8.90 0.85
N GLU A 186 23.49 9.32 2.05
CA GLU A 186 24.26 10.35 2.76
C GLU A 186 25.56 9.75 3.29
N VAL A 187 26.69 10.28 2.82
CA VAL A 187 28.03 9.70 3.11
C VAL A 187 28.38 9.75 4.60
N SER A 188 27.95 10.81 5.30
CA SER A 188 28.30 11.02 6.71
C SER A 188 27.58 10.06 7.66
N THR A 189 26.37 9.62 7.31
CA THR A 189 25.50 8.82 8.18
C THR A 189 25.27 7.40 7.66
N GLY A 190 25.45 7.19 6.35
CA GLY A 190 25.08 5.95 5.67
C GLY A 190 23.58 5.80 5.42
N GLU A 191 22.78 6.83 5.71
CA GLU A 191 21.33 6.80 5.52
C GLU A 191 20.95 6.85 4.05
N ILE A 192 20.05 5.99 3.64
CA ILE A 192 19.46 6.02 2.30
C ILE A 192 18.40 7.11 2.26
N ARG A 193 18.63 8.15 1.45
CA ARG A 193 17.73 9.28 1.25
C ARG A 193 16.75 9.05 0.11
N ALA A 194 17.16 8.27 -0.91
CA ALA A 194 16.28 7.85 -1.99
C ALA A 194 16.70 6.48 -2.52
N ILE A 195 15.72 5.72 -2.98
CA ILE A 195 15.90 4.45 -3.69
C ILE A 195 14.83 4.33 -4.75
N ALA A 196 15.16 4.73 -5.97
CA ALA A 196 14.27 4.70 -7.12
C ALA A 196 14.52 3.43 -7.94
N ASN A 197 13.45 2.74 -8.32
CA ASN A 197 13.50 1.52 -9.12
C ASN A 197 12.40 1.59 -10.16
N LEU A 198 12.75 1.58 -11.43
CA LEU A 198 11.78 1.67 -12.51
C LEU A 198 11.99 0.58 -13.55
N ASN A 199 10.88 0.01 -14.01
CA ASN A 199 10.85 -1.00 -15.06
C ASN A 199 9.87 -0.60 -16.17
N LYS A 200 10.27 -0.87 -17.40
CA LYS A 200 9.47 -0.63 -18.60
C LYS A 200 8.35 -1.65 -18.72
N GLN A 201 7.12 -1.20 -18.66
CA GLN A 201 5.94 -2.03 -18.84
C GLN A 201 5.11 -1.54 -20.01
N THR A 202 4.67 -2.47 -20.85
CA THR A 202 3.76 -2.16 -21.97
C THR A 202 2.40 -2.77 -21.68
N SER A 203 1.39 -1.90 -21.59
CA SER A 203 0.02 -2.34 -21.37
C SER A 203 -0.56 -3.07 -22.58
N SER A 204 -1.66 -3.78 -22.41
CA SER A 204 -2.39 -4.44 -23.50
C SER A 204 -2.87 -3.47 -24.59
N SER A 205 -2.97 -2.19 -24.28
CA SER A 205 -3.30 -1.12 -25.23
C SER A 205 -2.08 -0.59 -26.03
N GLY A 206 -0.88 -1.14 -25.79
CA GLY A 206 0.36 -0.71 -26.44
C GLY A 206 1.01 0.53 -25.78
N LYS A 207 0.44 1.08 -24.71
CA LYS A 207 1.06 2.20 -23.98
C LYS A 207 2.21 1.70 -23.14
N THR A 208 3.39 2.28 -23.31
CA THR A 208 4.59 1.98 -22.54
C THR A 208 4.76 3.01 -21.43
N GLU A 209 4.98 2.51 -20.20
CA GLU A 209 5.23 3.31 -19.01
C GLU A 209 6.36 2.70 -18.20
N TYR A 210 7.07 3.54 -17.43
CA TYR A 210 8.04 3.08 -16.43
C TYR A 210 7.37 3.11 -15.06
N VAL A 211 7.30 1.96 -14.42
CA VAL A 211 6.63 1.76 -13.13
C VAL A 211 7.56 1.10 -12.13
N GLU A 212 7.32 1.33 -10.85
CA GLU A 212 8.03 0.64 -9.78
C GLU A 212 7.38 -0.73 -9.51
N ASP A 213 8.03 -1.82 -9.93
CA ASP A 213 7.53 -3.19 -9.77
C ASP A 213 8.47 -4.11 -8.98
N TYR A 214 9.75 -3.82 -8.98
CA TYR A 214 10.78 -4.58 -8.27
C TYR A 214 11.87 -3.67 -7.71
N ASN A 215 12.42 -4.01 -6.55
CA ASN A 215 13.55 -3.27 -5.99
C ASN A 215 14.86 -3.84 -6.52
N TYR A 216 15.30 -3.33 -7.65
CA TYR A 216 16.52 -3.76 -8.34
C TYR A 216 17.78 -3.49 -7.52
N GLY A 217 17.79 -2.39 -6.77
CA GLY A 217 18.93 -1.98 -5.96
C GLY A 217 19.29 -2.94 -4.82
N VAL A 218 18.31 -3.74 -4.36
CA VAL A 218 18.47 -4.67 -3.23
C VAL A 218 18.31 -6.13 -3.66
N GLY A 219 17.41 -6.40 -4.59
CA GLY A 219 16.97 -7.75 -4.90
C GLY A 219 17.64 -8.37 -6.13
N MET A 220 18.39 -7.61 -6.94
CA MET A 220 19.00 -8.12 -8.16
C MET A 220 20.49 -8.34 -8.01
N ASN A 221 20.95 -9.52 -8.42
CA ASN A 221 22.36 -9.83 -8.54
C ASN A 221 22.79 -9.60 -9.99
N MET A 222 23.86 -8.82 -10.16
CA MET A 222 24.46 -8.55 -11.47
C MET A 222 25.98 -8.50 -11.37
N GLU A 223 26.65 -8.71 -12.49
CA GLU A 223 28.09 -8.55 -12.55
C GLU A 223 28.44 -7.06 -12.41
N PRO A 224 29.17 -6.66 -11.36
CA PRO A 224 29.47 -5.25 -11.09
C PRO A 224 30.46 -4.63 -12.09
N GLY A 225 31.19 -5.46 -12.81
CA GLY A 225 32.24 -4.99 -13.73
C GLY A 225 33.28 -4.13 -13.03
N SER A 226 33.77 -3.06 -13.73
CA SER A 226 34.81 -2.16 -13.20
C SER A 226 34.40 -1.41 -11.92
N THR A 227 33.13 -1.35 -11.55
CA THR A 227 32.70 -0.74 -10.29
C THR A 227 33.22 -1.52 -9.08
N PHE A 228 33.53 -2.82 -9.24
CA PHE A 228 34.13 -3.64 -8.20
C PHE A 228 35.59 -3.23 -7.88
N LYS A 229 36.28 -2.49 -8.77
CA LYS A 229 37.60 -1.95 -8.50
C LYS A 229 37.63 -1.05 -7.27
N LEU A 230 36.54 -0.32 -6.99
CA LEU A 230 36.42 0.48 -5.77
C LEU A 230 36.47 -0.40 -4.51
N VAL A 231 35.74 -1.53 -4.50
CA VAL A 231 35.79 -2.48 -3.37
C VAL A 231 37.18 -3.03 -3.16
N THR A 232 37.87 -3.38 -4.25
CA THR A 232 39.28 -3.84 -4.20
C THR A 232 40.19 -2.78 -3.60
N LEU A 233 40.05 -1.52 -4.03
CA LEU A 233 40.85 -0.40 -3.48
C LEU A 233 40.55 -0.21 -1.98
N MET A 234 39.27 -0.21 -1.59
CA MET A 234 38.91 -0.08 -0.17
C MET A 234 39.52 -1.20 0.68
N ALA A 235 39.47 -2.43 0.23
CA ALA A 235 40.09 -3.56 0.94
C ALA A 235 41.62 -3.43 1.04
N LEU A 236 42.29 -2.98 -0.01
CA LEU A 236 43.75 -2.77 0.01
C LEU A 236 44.15 -1.66 0.99
N LEU A 237 43.38 -0.59 1.07
CA LEU A 237 43.65 0.53 1.99
C LEU A 237 43.33 0.14 3.44
N ASP A 238 42.25 -0.60 3.68
CA ASP A 238 41.85 -1.06 5.01
C ASP A 238 42.85 -2.07 5.60
N ASP A 239 43.31 -3.01 4.79
CA ASP A 239 44.34 -3.97 5.16
C ASP A 239 45.76 -3.35 5.27
N ALA A 240 45.91 -2.06 5.02
CA ALA A 240 47.18 -1.34 4.96
C ALA A 240 48.25 -2.00 4.03
N LYS A 241 47.75 -2.70 3.00
CA LYS A 241 48.59 -3.38 2.00
C LYS A 241 49.05 -2.46 0.87
N ALA A 242 48.36 -1.33 0.71
CA ALA A 242 48.68 -0.32 -0.28
C ALA A 242 48.38 1.09 0.24
N GLY A 243 49.19 2.06 -0.17
CA GLY A 243 48.95 3.48 0.06
C GLY A 243 48.18 4.11 -1.12
N ILE A 244 47.45 5.20 -0.86
CA ILE A 244 46.66 5.90 -1.89
C ILE A 244 47.53 6.45 -3.05
N ASN A 245 48.81 6.70 -2.79
CA ASN A 245 49.79 7.20 -3.78
C ASN A 245 50.74 6.11 -4.25
N GLU A 246 50.49 4.85 -3.91
CA GLU A 246 51.36 3.74 -4.32
C GLU A 246 51.19 3.46 -5.80
N VAL A 247 52.31 3.26 -6.48
CA VAL A 247 52.34 2.96 -7.91
C VAL A 247 52.57 1.46 -8.09
N PHE A 248 51.64 0.83 -8.77
CA PHE A 248 51.73 -0.58 -9.12
C PHE A 248 52.22 -0.73 -10.56
N ASP A 249 53.29 -1.51 -10.75
CA ASP A 249 53.73 -1.88 -12.09
C ASP A 249 52.83 -3.00 -12.62
N THR A 250 52.10 -2.71 -13.67
CA THR A 250 51.22 -3.68 -14.36
C THR A 250 51.94 -4.45 -15.47
N GLU A 251 53.27 -4.28 -15.59
CA GLU A 251 54.12 -4.91 -16.58
C GLU A 251 53.60 -4.74 -18.02
N SER A 252 53.10 -5.82 -18.62
CA SER A 252 52.49 -5.80 -19.97
C SER A 252 51.00 -5.50 -19.99
N GLY A 253 50.37 -5.22 -18.85
CA GLY A 253 48.92 -5.07 -18.71
C GLY A 253 48.17 -6.39 -18.97
N VAL A 254 48.82 -7.53 -18.87
CA VAL A 254 48.23 -8.86 -19.10
C VAL A 254 48.43 -9.75 -17.89
N ALA A 255 47.35 -10.25 -17.33
CA ALA A 255 47.37 -11.24 -16.27
C ALA A 255 46.58 -12.50 -16.66
N TYR A 256 46.99 -13.64 -16.11
CA TYR A 256 46.27 -14.90 -16.27
C TYR A 256 45.71 -15.34 -14.93
N MET A 257 44.37 -15.41 -14.84
CA MET A 257 43.71 -15.94 -13.65
C MET A 257 43.76 -17.46 -13.62
N THR A 258 44.42 -18.03 -12.63
CA THR A 258 44.40 -19.47 -12.36
C THR A 258 43.24 -19.81 -11.42
N PRO A 259 42.60 -20.99 -11.52
CA PRO A 259 42.97 -22.16 -12.33
C PRO A 259 42.43 -22.14 -13.78
N TYR A 260 41.64 -21.17 -14.15
CA TYR A 260 40.85 -21.19 -15.42
C TYR A 260 41.64 -20.69 -16.64
N LYS A 261 42.87 -20.22 -16.47
CA LYS A 261 43.71 -19.63 -17.52
C LYS A 261 43.01 -18.50 -18.31
N VAL A 262 42.14 -17.78 -17.66
CA VAL A 262 41.47 -16.64 -18.29
C VAL A 262 42.47 -15.50 -18.41
N LYS A 263 42.66 -15.02 -19.62
CA LYS A 263 43.51 -13.85 -19.91
C LYS A 263 42.73 -12.61 -19.56
N VAL A 264 43.25 -11.78 -18.65
CA VAL A 264 42.73 -10.47 -18.33
C VAL A 264 43.69 -9.42 -18.89
N THR A 265 43.18 -8.48 -19.65
CA THR A 265 43.95 -7.36 -20.21
C THR A 265 43.44 -6.06 -19.61
N ASP A 266 44.35 -5.20 -19.22
CA ASP A 266 44.04 -3.80 -18.88
C ASP A 266 43.71 -3.04 -20.17
N SER A 267 42.61 -2.24 -20.14
CA SER A 267 42.15 -1.49 -21.32
C SER A 267 42.24 0.01 -21.08
#